data_04f95ec370ad936153e3f2674d805e15
#
_entry.id   04f95ec370ad936153e3f2674d805e15
#
_cell.length_a   1.000
_cell.length_b   1.000
_cell.length_c   1.000
_cell.angle_alpha   90.00
_cell.angle_beta   90.00
_cell.angle_gamma   90.00
#
_symmetry.space_group_name_H-M   'P 1'
#
loop_
_entity.id
_entity.type
_entity.pdbx_description
1 polymer ?
#
loop_
_entity_poly.entity_id
_entity_poly.type
_entity_poly.pdbx_seq_one_letter_code
_entity_poly.pdbx_strand_id
1 'polypeptide(L)'
;MYRGRIIACITNRRLVKGDFLAQIERVAAMEMADWLIVREKDLRVEEYRMLFAKVARIAHKGGKKCLAHGRIALGMMSELGADGLHLPLDVLREWRAASGRQSGGEGAVQLVGASAHSASELAEAAALGADYATLSPIFATTCKPGAVPFGIAALAAVCQKSPIPIFALGGIGRDKLDACIEAGAAGCCMMSELMRCM
;
A
#
# COMPACT_ATOMS: atom_id res chain seq x y z
N MET A 1 -2.45 -7.09 13.83
CA MET A 1 -3.59 -6.23 13.33
C MET A 1 -4.02 -5.25 14.42
N TYR A 2 -4.11 -3.99 14.09
CA TYR A 2 -4.55 -2.93 15.00
C TYR A 2 -6.10 -2.91 15.05
N ARG A 3 -6.71 -3.22 16.21
CA ARG A 3 -8.19 -3.31 16.38
C ARG A 3 -8.90 -4.12 15.29
N GLY A 4 -8.28 -5.20 14.82
CA GLY A 4 -8.82 -6.04 13.74
C GLY A 4 -8.70 -5.43 12.34
N ARG A 5 -7.95 -4.31 12.19
CA ARG A 5 -7.70 -3.63 10.91
C ARG A 5 -6.26 -3.74 10.49
N ILE A 6 -6.01 -3.68 9.19
CA ILE A 6 -4.69 -3.83 8.61
C ILE A 6 -3.94 -2.49 8.64
N ILE A 7 -2.72 -2.51 9.16
CA ILE A 7 -1.79 -1.39 9.07
C ILE A 7 -0.67 -1.75 8.10
N ALA A 8 -0.61 -1.01 7.00
CA ALA A 8 0.40 -1.19 5.96
C ALA A 8 1.48 -0.10 6.05
N CYS A 9 2.73 -0.51 6.09
CA CYS A 9 3.88 0.36 5.93
C CYS A 9 4.20 0.54 4.45
N ILE A 10 4.15 1.75 3.92
CA ILE A 10 4.66 2.07 2.59
C ILE A 10 6.11 2.50 2.72
N THR A 11 7.03 1.83 2.02
CA THR A 11 8.44 2.17 2.12
C THR A 11 8.80 3.45 1.36
N ASN A 12 9.79 4.12 1.87
CA ASN A 12 10.52 5.20 1.20
C ASN A 12 11.90 5.32 1.86
N ARG A 13 12.92 4.71 1.24
CA ARG A 13 14.28 4.66 1.80
C ARG A 13 14.90 6.04 2.04
N ARG A 14 14.45 7.08 1.30
CA ARG A 14 14.94 8.46 1.46
C ARG A 14 14.49 9.14 2.75
N LEU A 15 13.50 8.57 3.44
CA LEU A 15 13.02 9.07 4.73
C LEU A 15 13.78 8.44 5.92
N VAL A 16 14.50 7.35 5.68
CA VAL A 16 15.21 6.63 6.73
C VAL A 16 16.53 7.34 7.07
N LYS A 17 16.75 7.56 8.36
CA LYS A 17 18.05 8.00 8.88
C LYS A 17 18.85 6.75 9.25
N GLY A 18 19.90 6.44 8.47
CA GLY A 18 20.73 5.25 8.69
C GLY A 18 20.41 4.11 7.73
N ASP A 19 20.57 2.87 8.18
CA ASP A 19 20.39 1.68 7.33
C ASP A 19 18.90 1.38 7.09
N PHE A 20 18.55 1.27 5.82
CA PHE A 20 17.16 1.02 5.40
C PHE A 20 16.68 -0.38 5.79
N LEU A 21 17.51 -1.41 5.65
CA LEU A 21 17.08 -2.78 5.99
C LEU A 21 16.91 -2.94 7.50
N ALA A 22 17.76 -2.30 8.31
CA ALA A 22 17.56 -2.25 9.74
C ALA A 22 16.25 -1.54 10.13
N GLN A 23 15.83 -0.51 9.37
CA GLN A 23 14.51 0.11 9.56
C GLN A 23 13.37 -0.85 9.19
N ILE A 24 13.51 -1.60 8.11
CA ILE A 24 12.52 -2.63 7.73
C ILE A 24 12.42 -3.72 8.80
N GLU A 25 13.53 -4.16 9.39
CA GLU A 25 13.52 -5.11 10.52
C GLU A 25 12.75 -4.56 11.71
N ARG A 26 12.98 -3.29 12.09
CA ARG A 26 12.18 -2.64 13.15
C ARG A 26 10.70 -2.61 12.86
N VAL A 27 10.31 -2.24 11.63
CA VAL A 27 8.90 -2.23 11.23
C VAL A 27 8.31 -3.64 11.22
N ALA A 28 9.04 -4.63 10.72
CA ALA A 28 8.58 -6.02 10.68
C ALA A 28 8.40 -6.62 12.10
N ALA A 29 9.15 -6.14 13.08
CA ALA A 29 9.01 -6.52 14.50
C ALA A 29 7.82 -5.84 15.20
N MET A 30 7.22 -4.79 14.63
CA MET A 30 6.06 -4.12 15.23
C MET A 30 4.81 -4.97 15.12
N GLU A 31 4.14 -5.24 16.25
CA GLU A 31 2.87 -5.98 16.28
C GLU A 31 1.77 -5.30 15.47
N MET A 32 1.77 -3.97 15.45
CA MET A 32 0.76 -3.19 14.73
C MET A 32 0.91 -3.22 13.21
N ALA A 33 2.10 -3.43 12.67
CA ALA A 33 2.32 -3.50 11.24
C ALA A 33 1.94 -4.88 10.69
N ASP A 34 1.13 -4.95 9.66
CA ASP A 34 0.69 -6.20 9.04
C ASP A 34 1.31 -6.40 7.65
N TRP A 35 1.44 -5.33 6.88
CA TRP A 35 1.94 -5.36 5.52
C TRP A 35 3.08 -4.37 5.30
N LEU A 36 4.00 -4.74 4.41
CA LEU A 36 4.98 -3.82 3.82
C LEU A 36 4.68 -3.68 2.33
N ILE A 37 4.49 -2.44 1.87
CA ILE A 37 4.32 -2.12 0.45
C ILE A 37 5.62 -1.46 -0.01
N VAL A 38 6.41 -2.18 -0.83
CA VAL A 38 7.73 -1.73 -1.27
C VAL A 38 7.60 -0.74 -2.41
N ARG A 39 7.73 0.56 -2.08
CA ARG A 39 7.52 1.67 -3.02
C ARG A 39 8.79 2.51 -3.18
N GLU A 40 9.67 2.08 -4.08
CA GLU A 40 10.94 2.75 -4.38
C GLU A 40 10.99 3.13 -5.87
N LYS A 41 10.35 4.25 -6.21
CA LYS A 41 10.06 4.67 -7.59
C LYS A 41 11.27 5.06 -8.44
N ASP A 42 12.40 5.32 -7.81
CA ASP A 42 13.62 5.81 -8.43
C ASP A 42 14.68 4.72 -8.66
N LEU A 43 14.35 3.48 -8.33
CA LEU A 43 15.22 2.34 -8.60
C LEU A 43 15.01 1.79 -10.02
N ARG A 44 16.09 1.32 -10.61
CA ARG A 44 16.04 0.50 -11.82
C ARG A 44 15.51 -0.89 -11.50
N VAL A 45 15.09 -1.62 -12.52
CA VAL A 45 14.44 -2.94 -12.36
C VAL A 45 15.27 -3.91 -11.51
N GLU A 46 16.56 -4.05 -11.80
CA GLU A 46 17.44 -4.97 -11.06
C GLU A 46 17.68 -4.52 -9.61
N GLU A 47 17.83 -3.23 -9.40
CA GLU A 47 17.99 -2.66 -8.05
C GLU A 47 16.73 -2.88 -7.22
N TYR A 48 15.55 -2.68 -7.83
CA TYR A 48 14.27 -2.94 -7.17
C TYR A 48 14.11 -4.42 -6.83
N ARG A 49 14.43 -5.33 -7.78
CA ARG A 49 14.38 -6.78 -7.58
C ARG A 49 15.22 -7.20 -6.38
N MET A 50 16.49 -6.78 -6.35
CA MET A 50 17.42 -7.11 -5.26
C MET A 50 16.94 -6.54 -3.91
N LEU A 51 16.44 -5.32 -3.91
CA LEU A 51 15.92 -4.70 -2.69
C LEU A 51 14.64 -5.40 -2.22
N PHE A 52 13.69 -5.66 -3.14
CA PHE A 52 12.44 -6.34 -2.81
C PHE A 52 12.69 -7.70 -2.17
N ALA A 53 13.57 -8.52 -2.74
CA ALA A 53 13.90 -9.83 -2.20
C ALA A 53 14.42 -9.77 -0.75
N LYS A 54 15.23 -8.75 -0.41
CA LYS A 54 15.71 -8.53 0.97
C LYS A 54 14.57 -8.11 1.89
N VAL A 55 13.75 -7.16 1.46
CA VAL A 55 12.59 -6.66 2.25
C VAL A 55 11.56 -7.77 2.47
N ALA A 56 11.22 -8.54 1.43
CA ALA A 56 10.28 -9.65 1.53
C ALA A 56 10.74 -10.72 2.54
N ARG A 57 12.03 -11.07 2.51
CA ARG A 57 12.62 -12.01 3.48
C ARG A 57 12.46 -11.51 4.92
N ILE A 58 12.73 -10.23 5.17
CA ILE A 58 12.57 -9.62 6.50
C ILE A 58 11.09 -9.61 6.90
N ALA A 59 10.20 -9.19 6.00
CA ALA A 59 8.77 -9.14 6.23
C ALA A 59 8.22 -10.52 6.59
N HIS A 60 8.50 -11.54 5.78
CA HIS A 60 8.03 -12.91 6.00
C HIS A 60 8.58 -13.50 7.30
N LYS A 61 9.86 -13.25 7.64
CA LYS A 61 10.43 -13.66 8.93
C LYS A 61 9.67 -13.03 10.11
N GLY A 62 9.17 -11.80 9.95
CA GLY A 62 8.32 -11.10 10.93
C GLY A 62 6.84 -11.48 10.84
N GLY A 63 6.43 -12.45 10.01
CA GLY A 63 5.02 -12.84 9.80
C GLY A 63 4.19 -11.78 9.07
N LYS A 64 4.83 -10.88 8.30
CA LYS A 64 4.17 -9.80 7.57
C LYS A 64 4.05 -10.11 6.09
N LYS A 65 2.98 -9.64 5.44
CA LYS A 65 2.88 -9.68 3.97
C LYS A 65 3.76 -8.60 3.34
N CYS A 66 4.35 -8.94 2.19
CA CYS A 66 5.17 -8.02 1.40
C CYS A 66 4.59 -7.83 0.01
N LEU A 67 4.13 -6.61 -0.29
CA LEU A 67 3.50 -6.26 -1.56
C LEU A 67 4.47 -5.44 -2.41
N ALA A 68 4.52 -5.76 -3.70
CA ALA A 68 5.30 -5.00 -4.66
C ALA A 68 4.47 -3.84 -5.24
N HIS A 69 5.12 -2.69 -5.48
CA HIS A 69 4.42 -1.47 -5.89
C HIS A 69 4.82 -1.00 -7.29
N GLY A 70 3.78 -0.63 -8.06
CA GLY A 70 3.92 0.11 -9.32
C GLY A 70 4.27 -0.75 -10.52
N ARG A 71 4.46 -0.09 -11.67
CA ARG A 71 4.71 -0.72 -12.99
C ARG A 71 5.92 -1.65 -12.99
N ILE A 72 6.95 -1.29 -12.26
CA ILE A 72 8.20 -2.07 -12.17
C ILE A 72 7.95 -3.49 -11.64
N ALA A 73 6.94 -3.69 -10.81
CA ALA A 73 6.61 -4.98 -10.24
C ALA A 73 5.94 -5.95 -11.24
N LEU A 74 5.26 -5.43 -12.27
CA LEU A 74 4.49 -6.25 -13.20
C LEU A 74 5.35 -7.21 -14.02
N GLY A 75 6.54 -6.78 -14.43
CA GLY A 75 7.45 -7.57 -15.27
C GLY A 75 8.18 -8.70 -14.54
N MET A 76 8.05 -8.79 -13.20
CA MET A 76 8.83 -9.73 -12.42
C MET A 76 8.01 -10.40 -11.29
N MET A 77 6.69 -10.40 -11.40
CA MET A 77 5.78 -10.88 -10.34
C MET A 77 6.07 -12.31 -9.88
N SER A 78 6.26 -13.22 -10.82
CA SER A 78 6.56 -14.64 -10.54
C SER A 78 7.90 -14.85 -9.83
N GLU A 79 8.84 -13.91 -10.00
CA GLU A 79 10.21 -14.01 -9.45
C GLU A 79 10.35 -13.36 -8.07
N LEU A 80 9.46 -12.39 -7.75
CA LEU A 80 9.60 -11.59 -6.52
C LEU A 80 9.18 -12.34 -5.25
N GLY A 81 8.34 -13.37 -5.36
CA GLY A 81 7.72 -13.99 -4.17
C GLY A 81 6.87 -12.99 -3.38
N ALA A 82 6.23 -12.05 -4.07
CA ALA A 82 5.37 -11.04 -3.46
C ALA A 82 4.02 -11.66 -3.07
N ASP A 83 3.48 -11.27 -1.91
CA ASP A 83 2.14 -11.67 -1.48
C ASP A 83 1.03 -10.93 -2.24
N GLY A 84 1.38 -9.90 -3.01
CA GLY A 84 0.45 -9.13 -3.81
C GLY A 84 1.09 -7.90 -4.46
N LEU A 85 0.25 -7.15 -5.16
CA LEU A 85 0.60 -5.91 -5.83
C LEU A 85 -0.16 -4.72 -5.24
N HIS A 86 0.45 -3.55 -5.27
CA HIS A 86 -0.24 -2.28 -5.10
C HIS A 86 0.09 -1.36 -6.28
N LEU A 87 -0.91 -1.03 -7.08
CA LEU A 87 -0.71 -0.36 -8.36
C LEU A 87 -1.32 1.05 -8.37
N PRO A 88 -0.66 2.04 -8.99
CA PRO A 88 -1.35 3.23 -9.49
C PRO A 88 -2.50 2.83 -10.42
N LEU A 89 -3.59 3.60 -10.42
CA LEU A 89 -4.81 3.24 -11.16
C LEU A 89 -4.58 3.13 -12.68
N ASP A 90 -3.76 4.01 -13.23
CA ASP A 90 -3.35 3.96 -14.64
C ASP A 90 -2.62 2.65 -14.98
N VAL A 91 -1.72 2.22 -14.11
CA VAL A 91 -0.98 0.96 -14.26
C VAL A 91 -1.91 -0.24 -14.13
N LEU A 92 -2.86 -0.21 -13.19
CA LEU A 92 -3.87 -1.28 -13.04
C LEU A 92 -4.73 -1.39 -14.31
N ARG A 93 -5.17 -0.27 -14.88
CA ARG A 93 -5.97 -0.22 -16.10
C ARG A 93 -5.23 -0.87 -17.28
N GLU A 94 -3.99 -0.46 -17.51
CA GLU A 94 -3.16 -1.01 -18.58
C GLU A 94 -2.89 -2.50 -18.39
N TRP A 95 -2.56 -2.91 -17.17
CA TRP A 95 -2.31 -4.32 -16.86
C TRP A 95 -3.54 -5.18 -17.10
N ARG A 96 -4.73 -4.75 -16.67
CA ARG A 96 -5.97 -5.48 -16.90
C ARG A 96 -6.39 -5.52 -18.37
N ALA A 97 -6.12 -4.47 -19.13
CA ALA A 97 -6.35 -4.45 -20.57
C ALA A 97 -5.45 -5.46 -21.32
N ALA A 98 -4.19 -5.60 -20.88
CA ALA A 98 -3.23 -6.53 -21.50
C ALA A 98 -3.43 -7.99 -21.08
N SER A 99 -3.83 -8.25 -19.82
CA SER A 99 -3.86 -9.61 -19.23
C SER A 99 -5.26 -10.23 -19.23
N GLY A 100 -6.30 -9.48 -19.54
CA GLY A 100 -7.70 -9.90 -19.32
C GLY A 100 -8.02 -10.02 -17.80
N ARG A 101 -9.27 -10.40 -17.48
CA ARG A 101 -9.72 -10.68 -16.10
C ARG A 101 -9.34 -12.12 -15.69
N GLN A 102 -8.09 -12.50 -15.74
CA GLN A 102 -7.70 -13.81 -15.20
C GLN A 102 -7.38 -13.68 -13.70
N SER A 103 -8.41 -13.89 -12.88
CA SER A 103 -8.25 -14.31 -11.49
C SER A 103 -8.09 -15.83 -11.50
N GLY A 104 -6.90 -16.36 -11.10
CA GLY A 104 -6.81 -17.78 -10.76
C GLY A 104 -6.11 -18.73 -11.74
N GLY A 105 -4.96 -18.34 -12.33
CA GLY A 105 -4.00 -19.31 -12.90
C GLY A 105 -2.89 -19.66 -11.90
N GLU A 106 -2.16 -20.76 -12.09
CA GLU A 106 -0.93 -21.03 -11.34
C GLU A 106 0.00 -19.82 -11.47
N GLY A 107 0.39 -19.21 -10.32
CA GLY A 107 1.12 -17.95 -10.27
C GLY A 107 0.26 -16.68 -10.19
N ALA A 108 -1.07 -16.79 -10.05
CA ALA A 108 -1.95 -15.64 -9.92
C ALA A 108 -1.61 -14.81 -8.66
N VAL A 109 -1.51 -13.49 -8.83
CA VAL A 109 -1.39 -12.55 -7.71
C VAL A 109 -2.61 -12.67 -6.82
N GLN A 110 -2.39 -13.06 -5.57
CA GLN A 110 -3.48 -13.30 -4.61
C GLN A 110 -4.11 -12.03 -4.06
N LEU A 111 -3.43 -10.87 -4.20
CA LEU A 111 -3.91 -9.60 -3.65
C LEU A 111 -3.51 -8.43 -4.55
N VAL A 112 -4.47 -7.70 -5.05
CA VAL A 112 -4.25 -6.51 -5.89
C VAL A 112 -4.87 -5.29 -5.25
N GLY A 113 -4.04 -4.33 -4.85
CA GLY A 113 -4.47 -3.03 -4.37
C GLY A 113 -4.32 -1.95 -5.43
N ALA A 114 -5.14 -0.91 -5.34
CA ALA A 114 -5.06 0.26 -6.19
C ALA A 114 -4.89 1.57 -5.41
N SER A 115 -4.16 2.52 -5.98
CA SER A 115 -4.12 3.89 -5.45
C SER A 115 -5.24 4.72 -6.08
N ALA A 116 -6.05 5.39 -5.26
CA ALA A 116 -7.14 6.26 -5.71
C ALA A 116 -7.13 7.62 -5.00
N HIS A 117 -7.63 8.65 -5.71
CA HIS A 117 -7.65 10.03 -5.29
C HIS A 117 -9.02 10.69 -5.51
N SER A 118 -10.06 9.88 -5.77
CA SER A 118 -11.45 10.31 -5.90
C SER A 118 -12.40 9.13 -5.74
N ALA A 119 -13.68 9.40 -5.53
CA ALA A 119 -14.71 8.36 -5.48
C ALA A 119 -14.87 7.64 -6.83
N SER A 120 -14.71 8.37 -7.94
CA SER A 120 -14.75 7.78 -9.29
C SER A 120 -13.60 6.82 -9.53
N GLU A 121 -12.38 7.16 -9.08
CA GLU A 121 -11.21 6.28 -9.17
C GLU A 121 -11.38 5.01 -8.31
N LEU A 122 -12.04 5.10 -7.16
CA LEU A 122 -12.36 3.93 -6.35
C LEU A 122 -13.35 3.00 -7.04
N ALA A 123 -14.40 3.55 -7.66
CA ALA A 123 -15.35 2.76 -8.44
C ALA A 123 -14.66 2.08 -9.64
N GLU A 124 -13.77 2.79 -10.31
CA GLU A 124 -12.97 2.23 -11.41
C GLU A 124 -12.03 1.12 -10.92
N ALA A 125 -11.32 1.33 -9.80
CA ALA A 125 -10.44 0.31 -9.21
C ALA A 125 -11.21 -0.98 -8.91
N ALA A 126 -12.42 -0.86 -8.34
CA ALA A 126 -13.30 -1.98 -8.09
C ALA A 126 -13.74 -2.69 -9.39
N ALA A 127 -14.14 -1.92 -10.41
CA ALA A 127 -14.52 -2.46 -11.72
C ALA A 127 -13.35 -3.19 -12.41
N LEU A 128 -12.12 -2.75 -12.19
CA LEU A 128 -10.89 -3.40 -12.65
C LEU A 128 -10.48 -4.60 -11.78
N GLY A 129 -11.26 -4.95 -10.74
CA GLY A 129 -11.01 -6.12 -9.90
C GLY A 129 -9.87 -5.91 -8.91
N ALA A 130 -9.72 -4.72 -8.35
CA ALA A 130 -8.89 -4.51 -7.18
C ALA A 130 -9.55 -5.10 -5.93
N ASP A 131 -8.76 -5.75 -5.06
CA ASP A 131 -9.25 -6.33 -3.80
C ASP A 131 -9.40 -5.29 -2.71
N TYR A 132 -8.66 -4.19 -2.80
CA TYR A 132 -8.75 -3.00 -1.95
C TYR A 132 -8.22 -1.77 -2.67
N ALA A 133 -8.52 -0.59 -2.15
CA ALA A 133 -7.89 0.63 -2.64
C ALA A 133 -7.41 1.53 -1.50
N THR A 134 -6.33 2.28 -1.75
CA THR A 134 -5.95 3.39 -0.87
C THR A 134 -6.64 4.66 -1.34
N LEU A 135 -7.22 5.43 -0.40
CA LEU A 135 -7.72 6.79 -0.64
C LEU A 135 -6.77 7.80 -0.02
N SER A 136 -6.27 8.75 -0.82
CA SER A 136 -5.28 9.73 -0.36
C SER A 136 -5.36 11.09 -1.06
N PRO A 137 -4.99 12.18 -0.33
CA PRO A 137 -4.59 12.23 1.08
C PRO A 137 -5.78 12.43 2.03
N ILE A 138 -5.82 11.71 3.14
CA ILE A 138 -6.87 11.92 4.17
C ILE A 138 -6.56 13.15 5.01
N PHE A 139 -5.30 13.34 5.40
CA PHE A 139 -4.80 14.52 6.12
C PHE A 139 -3.72 15.22 5.31
N ALA A 140 -3.42 16.48 5.66
CA ALA A 140 -2.33 17.22 5.07
C ALA A 140 -0.99 16.45 5.19
N THR A 141 -0.23 16.42 4.11
CA THR A 141 1.02 15.66 4.05
C THR A 141 2.06 16.35 3.18
N THR A 142 3.31 16.31 3.62
CA THR A 142 4.45 16.81 2.85
C THR A 142 4.77 15.98 1.62
N CYS A 143 4.24 14.75 1.54
CA CYS A 143 4.45 13.86 0.38
C CYS A 143 3.65 14.25 -0.85
N LYS A 144 2.62 15.10 -0.69
CA LYS A 144 1.81 15.69 -1.78
C LYS A 144 1.54 17.16 -1.46
N PRO A 145 2.53 18.04 -1.61
CA PRO A 145 2.36 19.48 -1.35
C PRO A 145 1.21 20.05 -2.20
N GLY A 146 0.34 20.84 -1.60
CA GLY A 146 -0.79 21.48 -2.29
C GLY A 146 -2.02 20.59 -2.55
N ALA A 147 -1.97 19.30 -2.28
CA ALA A 147 -3.17 18.46 -2.37
C ALA A 147 -4.14 18.76 -1.23
N VAL A 148 -5.41 18.99 -1.56
CA VAL A 148 -6.47 19.21 -0.57
C VAL A 148 -6.80 17.87 0.10
N PRO A 149 -6.72 17.78 1.44
CA PRO A 149 -7.07 16.56 2.16
C PRO A 149 -8.58 16.28 2.09
N PHE A 150 -8.94 15.00 2.02
CA PHE A 150 -10.35 14.58 2.08
C PHE A 150 -10.99 14.85 3.45
N GLY A 151 -10.23 14.64 4.52
CA GLY A 151 -10.75 14.65 5.88
C GLY A 151 -11.55 13.39 6.25
N ILE A 152 -11.84 13.27 7.54
CA ILE A 152 -12.51 12.09 8.11
C ILE A 152 -13.95 11.95 7.64
N ALA A 153 -14.71 13.05 7.52
CA ALA A 153 -16.10 13.01 7.08
C ALA A 153 -16.24 12.48 5.64
N ALA A 154 -15.36 12.92 4.73
CA ALA A 154 -15.35 12.40 3.36
C ALA A 154 -14.87 10.94 3.30
N LEU A 155 -13.89 10.55 4.12
CA LEU A 155 -13.48 9.14 4.25
C LEU A 155 -14.66 8.27 4.67
N ALA A 156 -15.44 8.68 5.69
CA ALA A 156 -16.61 7.92 6.15
C ALA A 156 -17.66 7.75 5.04
N ALA A 157 -17.99 8.85 4.34
CA ALA A 157 -18.96 8.82 3.25
C ALA A 157 -18.51 7.89 2.09
N VAL A 158 -17.22 7.84 1.82
CA VAL A 158 -16.65 6.96 0.79
C VAL A 158 -16.66 5.51 1.27
N CYS A 159 -16.25 5.23 2.50
CA CYS A 159 -16.22 3.86 3.04
C CYS A 159 -17.61 3.21 3.05
N GLN A 160 -18.66 3.98 3.32
CA GLN A 160 -20.06 3.50 3.30
C GLN A 160 -20.54 3.06 1.91
N LYS A 161 -20.00 3.66 0.85
CA LYS A 161 -20.47 3.45 -0.53
C LYS A 161 -19.50 2.60 -1.37
N SER A 162 -18.28 2.39 -0.89
CA SER A 162 -17.27 1.67 -1.65
C SER A 162 -17.60 0.19 -1.78
N PRO A 163 -17.55 -0.38 -2.99
CA PRO A 163 -17.74 -1.81 -3.19
C PRO A 163 -16.53 -2.66 -2.77
N ILE A 164 -15.39 -2.02 -2.47
CA ILE A 164 -14.16 -2.69 -2.02
C ILE A 164 -13.62 -2.02 -0.75
N PRO A 165 -12.85 -2.75 0.07
CA PRO A 165 -12.21 -2.21 1.26
C PRO A 165 -11.34 -0.98 0.97
N ILE A 166 -11.50 0.09 1.77
CA ILE A 166 -10.72 1.32 1.66
C ILE A 166 -9.66 1.37 2.74
N PHE A 167 -8.43 1.65 2.32
CA PHE A 167 -7.31 1.93 3.21
C PHE A 167 -7.02 3.43 3.20
N ALA A 168 -7.09 4.05 4.35
CA ALA A 168 -6.77 5.47 4.49
C ALA A 168 -5.26 5.71 4.32
N LEU A 169 -4.88 6.73 3.55
CA LEU A 169 -3.48 7.09 3.33
C LEU A 169 -3.31 8.62 3.30
N GLY A 170 -2.16 9.09 3.76
CA GLY A 170 -1.74 10.49 3.70
C GLY A 170 -1.91 11.24 5.01
N GLY A 171 -0.78 11.66 5.56
CA GLY A 171 -0.68 12.38 6.83
C GLY A 171 -1.13 11.57 8.05
N ILE A 172 -1.13 10.24 7.97
CA ILE A 172 -1.57 9.34 9.03
C ILE A 172 -0.37 8.95 9.88
N GLY A 173 -0.47 9.26 11.17
CA GLY A 173 0.35 8.78 12.26
C GLY A 173 -0.49 7.91 13.20
N ARG A 174 0.13 7.38 14.26
CA ARG A 174 -0.55 6.54 15.26
C ARG A 174 -1.71 7.26 15.93
N ASP A 175 -1.59 8.55 16.12
CA ASP A 175 -2.59 9.46 16.70
C ASP A 175 -3.89 9.58 15.88
N LYS A 176 -3.86 9.13 14.62
CA LYS A 176 -4.99 9.27 13.68
C LYS A 176 -5.61 7.93 13.27
N LEU A 177 -5.04 6.81 13.70
CA LEU A 177 -5.51 5.48 13.32
C LEU A 177 -6.95 5.25 13.75
N ASP A 178 -7.29 5.56 15.01
CA ASP A 178 -8.63 5.34 15.55
C ASP A 178 -9.69 6.12 14.77
N ALA A 179 -9.42 7.39 14.47
CA ALA A 179 -10.35 8.22 13.69
C ALA A 179 -10.60 7.66 12.28
N CYS A 180 -9.55 7.12 11.61
CA CYS A 180 -9.72 6.49 10.30
C CYS A 180 -10.54 5.19 10.38
N ILE A 181 -10.30 4.38 11.41
CA ILE A 181 -11.00 3.12 11.62
C ILE A 181 -12.47 3.36 11.97
N GLU A 182 -12.76 4.30 12.84
CA GLU A 182 -14.13 4.71 13.21
C GLU A 182 -14.90 5.28 12.01
N ALA A 183 -14.20 5.94 11.08
CA ALA A 183 -14.76 6.36 9.79
C ALA A 183 -15.03 5.20 8.82
N GLY A 184 -14.75 3.95 9.19
CA GLY A 184 -15.03 2.77 8.38
C GLY A 184 -13.89 2.29 7.52
N ALA A 185 -12.68 2.84 7.63
CA ALA A 185 -11.53 2.34 6.90
C ALA A 185 -11.22 0.88 7.27
N ALA A 186 -11.03 0.03 6.27
CA ALA A 186 -10.64 -1.37 6.44
C ALA A 186 -9.16 -1.51 6.86
N GLY A 187 -8.37 -0.46 6.64
CA GLY A 187 -6.98 -0.37 7.05
C GLY A 187 -6.42 1.04 6.91
N CYS A 188 -5.20 1.21 7.36
CA CYS A 188 -4.45 2.46 7.22
C CYS A 188 -3.06 2.21 6.64
N CYS A 189 -2.61 3.13 5.80
CA CYS A 189 -1.26 3.13 5.27
C CYS A 189 -0.43 4.26 5.90
N MET A 190 0.72 3.90 6.45
CA MET A 190 1.67 4.83 7.07
C MET A 190 2.99 4.79 6.32
N MET A 191 3.60 5.94 6.05
CA MET A 191 4.90 6.02 5.42
C MET A 191 5.90 6.78 6.29
N SER A 192 5.71 8.08 6.44
CA SER A 192 6.71 8.95 7.06
C SER A 192 6.99 8.58 8.52
N GLU A 193 5.98 8.24 9.28
CA GLU A 193 6.16 7.87 10.69
C GLU A 193 6.94 6.55 10.81
N LEU A 194 6.54 5.51 10.08
CA LEU A 194 7.20 4.21 10.16
C LEU A 194 8.59 4.20 9.52
N MET A 195 8.86 5.08 8.56
CA MET A 195 10.20 5.20 7.97
C MET A 195 11.15 6.11 8.77
N ARG A 196 10.64 6.94 9.68
CA ARG A 196 11.44 7.85 10.50
C ARG A 196 11.54 7.43 11.96
N CYS A 197 10.74 6.45 12.41
CA CYS A 197 10.83 5.98 13.79
C CYS A 197 12.22 5.38 14.06
N MET A 198 12.86 5.83 15.12
CA MET A 198 14.15 5.30 15.60
C MET A 198 13.93 4.17 16.60
#